data_102e810509411bb54b0caf73d1384533
#
_entry.id   102e810509411bb54b0caf73d1384533
#
_cell.length_a   1.000
_cell.length_b   1.000
_cell.length_c   1.000
_cell.angle_alpha   90.00
_cell.angle_beta   90.00
_cell.angle_gamma   90.00
#
_symmetry.space_group_name_H-M   'P 1'
#
loop_
_entity.id
_entity.type
_entity.pdbx_description
1 polymer ?
#
loop_
_entity_poly.entity_id
_entity_poly.type
_entity_poly.pdbx_seq_one_letter_code
_entity_poly.pdbx_strand_id
1 'polypeptide(L)'
;MTYDYKSKIYLAEAVLNVKDLARQTAFYTQIMGLGILSQTETEVVLGAGNKPLVHLIQTNHEQAVKSSYGLYHMAILLPSREDLADVFKHIAELDYPFVGAADHGYSEALYLEDLEGNGIELYRDKPVAEWDIREDGRIVGVTEELSAQEIYEMGRKVEPFVIAEETRMGHIHLSVKDSQLASAFYQEVLELADKFTIPSASWIASGDYHHHLAVNEWGGKNLAKREEDMPGLAYYIVEVEDKGDLIAIAERANNRGAEVKWLSSNALTFEDNDGILTRVRKNINN
;
A
#
# COMPACT_ATOMS: atom_id res chain seq x y z
N MET A 1 -16.25 -10.36 0.96
CA MET A 1 -17.08 -9.15 0.82
C MET A 1 -16.57 -8.35 -0.36
N THR A 2 -17.40 -8.05 -1.31
CA THR A 2 -17.05 -7.15 -2.41
C THR A 2 -16.84 -5.76 -1.80
N TYR A 3 -15.67 -5.22 -2.02
CA TYR A 3 -15.29 -3.85 -1.66
C TYR A 3 -16.09 -2.89 -2.53
N ASP A 4 -17.17 -2.40 -2.01
CA ASP A 4 -18.10 -1.55 -2.77
C ASP A 4 -18.14 -0.13 -2.20
N TYR A 5 -17.01 0.60 -2.35
CA TYR A 5 -17.00 2.05 -2.18
C TYR A 5 -17.15 2.77 -3.53
N LYS A 6 -17.77 2.14 -4.53
CA LYS A 6 -17.90 2.64 -5.91
C LYS A 6 -16.55 2.98 -6.55
N SER A 7 -15.50 2.30 -6.13
CA SER A 7 -14.17 2.51 -6.65
C SER A 7 -14.01 1.89 -8.03
N LYS A 8 -13.39 2.61 -8.96
CA LYS A 8 -13.04 2.13 -10.30
C LYS A 8 -11.64 1.51 -10.34
N ILE A 9 -10.83 1.74 -9.30
CA ILE A 9 -9.50 1.17 -9.17
C ILE A 9 -9.35 0.50 -7.80
N TYR A 10 -8.46 -0.49 -7.73
CA TYR A 10 -8.09 -1.20 -6.50
C TYR A 10 -6.58 -1.36 -6.43
N LEU A 11 -6.00 -1.28 -5.24
CA LEU A 11 -4.61 -1.66 -5.02
C LEU A 11 -4.53 -3.18 -4.91
N ALA A 12 -3.60 -3.78 -5.64
CA ALA A 12 -3.43 -5.23 -5.62
C ALA A 12 -2.19 -5.65 -4.85
N GLU A 13 -1.03 -5.15 -5.23
CA GLU A 13 0.26 -5.61 -4.74
C GLU A 13 1.24 -4.45 -4.56
N ALA A 14 2.14 -4.57 -3.58
CA ALA A 14 3.40 -3.85 -3.52
C ALA A 14 4.53 -4.79 -3.94
N VAL A 15 5.39 -4.35 -4.85
CA VAL A 15 6.55 -5.09 -5.32
C VAL A 15 7.81 -4.41 -4.79
N LEU A 16 8.62 -5.15 -4.04
CA LEU A 16 9.78 -4.64 -3.34
C LEU A 16 11.06 -5.27 -3.86
N ASN A 17 12.05 -4.45 -4.16
CA ASN A 17 13.44 -4.90 -4.32
C ASN A 17 14.06 -5.08 -2.95
N VAL A 18 14.58 -6.26 -2.66
CA VAL A 18 15.14 -6.63 -1.35
C VAL A 18 16.56 -7.19 -1.51
N LYS A 19 17.42 -6.92 -0.54
CA LYS A 19 18.82 -7.37 -0.55
C LYS A 19 18.95 -8.82 -0.08
N ASP A 20 18.17 -9.21 0.90
CA ASP A 20 18.16 -10.56 1.47
C ASP A 20 16.76 -11.19 1.32
N LEU A 21 16.55 -11.82 0.17
CA LEU A 21 15.27 -12.42 -0.19
C LEU A 21 14.83 -13.48 0.83
N ALA A 22 15.74 -14.30 1.32
CA ALA A 22 15.41 -15.37 2.26
C ALA A 22 14.98 -14.82 3.63
N ARG A 23 15.72 -13.81 4.13
CA ARG A 23 15.42 -13.15 5.40
C ARG A 23 14.10 -12.37 5.33
N GLN A 24 13.85 -11.67 4.23
CA GLN A 24 12.59 -10.96 4.02
C GLN A 24 11.42 -11.93 3.86
N THR A 25 11.59 -13.02 3.12
CA THR A 25 10.56 -14.06 3.02
C THR A 25 10.19 -14.62 4.40
N ALA A 26 11.19 -14.88 5.26
CA ALA A 26 10.95 -15.33 6.63
C ALA A 26 10.17 -14.29 7.45
N PHE A 27 10.48 -13.00 7.31
CA PHE A 27 9.72 -11.93 7.96
C PHE A 27 8.25 -11.94 7.53
N TYR A 28 7.98 -11.89 6.23
CA TYR A 28 6.59 -11.84 5.75
C TYR A 28 5.81 -13.11 6.04
N THR A 29 6.46 -14.27 6.16
CA THR A 29 5.76 -15.52 6.51
C THR A 29 5.59 -15.71 8.03
N GLN A 30 6.62 -15.42 8.83
CA GLN A 30 6.61 -15.75 10.26
C GLN A 30 6.07 -14.60 11.12
N ILE A 31 6.38 -13.34 10.77
CA ILE A 31 5.91 -12.17 11.51
C ILE A 31 4.56 -11.70 10.99
N MET A 32 4.39 -11.62 9.67
CA MET A 32 3.15 -11.13 9.06
C MET A 32 2.10 -12.22 8.83
N GLY A 33 2.49 -13.49 8.87
CA GLY A 33 1.59 -14.62 8.63
C GLY A 33 1.13 -14.78 7.17
N LEU A 34 1.84 -14.19 6.19
CA LEU A 34 1.52 -14.34 4.77
C LEU A 34 1.94 -15.73 4.27
N GLY A 35 1.16 -16.29 3.35
CA GLY A 35 1.50 -17.51 2.64
C GLY A 35 2.38 -17.27 1.41
N ILE A 36 3.29 -18.20 1.09
CA ILE A 36 4.04 -18.19 -0.17
C ILE A 36 3.12 -18.71 -1.28
N LEU A 37 2.83 -17.86 -2.27
CA LEU A 37 2.02 -18.22 -3.45
C LEU A 37 2.88 -18.74 -4.60
N SER A 38 4.06 -18.16 -4.80
CA SER A 38 5.06 -18.67 -5.73
C SER A 38 6.47 -18.25 -5.28
N GLN A 39 7.47 -19.03 -5.68
CA GLN A 39 8.86 -18.78 -5.34
C GLN A 39 9.78 -19.27 -6.45
N THR A 40 10.80 -18.47 -6.76
CA THR A 40 11.95 -18.80 -7.59
C THR A 40 13.23 -18.56 -6.81
N GLU A 41 14.39 -18.64 -7.45
CA GLU A 41 15.68 -18.30 -6.83
C GLU A 41 15.82 -16.80 -6.53
N THR A 42 15.12 -15.93 -7.28
CA THR A 42 15.26 -14.47 -7.22
C THR A 42 13.99 -13.72 -6.86
N GLU A 43 12.87 -14.40 -6.77
CA GLU A 43 11.57 -13.76 -6.51
C GLU A 43 10.68 -14.63 -5.63
N VAL A 44 9.90 -13.96 -4.77
CA VAL A 44 8.87 -14.61 -3.93
C VAL A 44 7.60 -13.76 -3.96
N VAL A 45 6.46 -14.38 -4.27
CA VAL A 45 5.14 -13.77 -4.15
C VAL A 45 4.46 -14.28 -2.90
N LEU A 46 4.06 -13.35 -2.04
CA LEU A 46 3.40 -13.64 -0.77
C LEU A 46 2.00 -13.03 -0.74
N GLY A 47 1.09 -13.68 -0.02
CA GLY A 47 -0.29 -13.20 0.03
C GLY A 47 -1.13 -13.81 1.15
N ALA A 48 -2.41 -13.45 1.14
CA ALA A 48 -3.43 -14.00 2.03
C ALA A 48 -4.43 -14.84 1.21
N GLY A 49 -4.71 -16.07 1.64
CA GLY A 49 -5.41 -17.03 0.80
C GLY A 49 -4.70 -17.19 -0.56
N ASN A 50 -5.41 -16.91 -1.65
CA ASN A 50 -4.87 -16.95 -3.01
C ASN A 50 -4.59 -15.54 -3.61
N LYS A 51 -4.66 -14.48 -2.80
CA LYS A 51 -4.47 -13.10 -3.25
C LYS A 51 -3.03 -12.67 -2.99
N PRO A 52 -2.25 -12.34 -4.04
CA PRO A 52 -0.93 -11.74 -3.86
C PRO A 52 -1.05 -10.36 -3.22
N LEU A 53 -0.15 -10.05 -2.29
CA LEU A 53 -0.09 -8.76 -1.59
C LEU A 53 1.31 -8.14 -1.67
N VAL A 54 2.34 -8.97 -1.47
CA VAL A 54 3.74 -8.52 -1.48
C VAL A 54 4.54 -9.41 -2.42
N HIS A 55 5.23 -8.80 -3.38
CA HIS A 55 6.15 -9.50 -4.26
C HIS A 55 7.57 -9.01 -3.97
N LEU A 56 8.45 -9.91 -3.59
CA LEU A 56 9.85 -9.63 -3.28
C LEU A 56 10.72 -10.02 -4.47
N ILE A 57 11.61 -9.12 -4.88
CA ILE A 57 12.58 -9.33 -5.97
C ILE A 57 13.99 -9.10 -5.39
N GLN A 58 14.88 -10.06 -5.59
CA GLN A 58 16.26 -9.94 -5.16
C GLN A 58 16.98 -8.82 -5.93
N THR A 59 17.62 -7.89 -5.21
CA THR A 59 18.52 -6.89 -5.80
C THR A 59 19.92 -6.98 -5.21
N ASN A 60 20.92 -6.59 -6.01
CA ASN A 60 22.30 -6.41 -5.55
C ASN A 60 22.67 -4.92 -5.37
N HIS A 61 21.69 -4.02 -5.48
CA HIS A 61 21.95 -2.59 -5.34
C HIS A 61 22.33 -2.22 -3.90
N GLU A 62 23.39 -1.43 -3.73
CA GLU A 62 24.00 -1.18 -2.40
C GLU A 62 23.27 -0.12 -1.58
N GLN A 63 22.44 0.73 -2.18
CA GLN A 63 21.77 1.82 -1.47
C GLN A 63 20.80 1.32 -0.39
N ALA A 64 20.47 2.20 0.56
CA ALA A 64 19.46 1.93 1.57
C ALA A 64 18.05 2.24 1.03
N VAL A 65 17.03 1.55 1.54
CA VAL A 65 15.62 1.70 1.13
C VAL A 65 15.15 3.16 1.16
N LYS A 66 15.48 3.91 2.22
CA LYS A 66 15.04 5.31 2.41
C LYS A 66 15.97 6.37 1.78
N SER A 67 16.85 6.00 0.87
CA SER A 67 17.75 6.94 0.18
C SER A 67 17.12 7.62 -1.03
N SER A 68 16.00 7.11 -1.53
CA SER A 68 15.24 7.64 -2.67
C SER A 68 13.79 7.91 -2.31
N TYR A 69 13.10 8.67 -3.16
CA TYR A 69 11.64 8.71 -3.15
C TYR A 69 11.09 7.29 -3.39
N GLY A 70 9.82 7.05 -3.05
CA GLY A 70 9.21 5.73 -3.18
C GLY A 70 8.25 5.42 -2.05
N LEU A 71 8.38 4.26 -1.41
CA LEU A 71 7.46 3.82 -0.37
C LEU A 71 7.68 4.59 0.94
N TYR A 72 6.60 5.20 1.46
CA TYR A 72 6.52 5.56 2.86
C TYR A 72 5.99 4.37 3.68
N HIS A 73 4.84 3.82 3.30
CA HIS A 73 4.36 2.51 3.74
C HIS A 73 3.39 1.88 2.73
N MET A 74 3.33 0.57 2.72
CA MET A 74 2.21 -0.18 2.16
C MET A 74 1.24 -0.54 3.27
N ALA A 75 -0.06 -0.43 3.01
CA ALA A 75 -1.09 -0.65 4.00
C ALA A 75 -1.90 -1.90 3.68
N ILE A 76 -1.87 -2.85 4.60
CA ILE A 76 -2.53 -4.14 4.51
C ILE A 76 -3.81 -4.08 5.35
N LEU A 77 -4.94 -4.21 4.67
CA LEU A 77 -6.28 -4.10 5.25
C LEU A 77 -6.77 -5.44 5.73
N LEU A 78 -6.95 -5.54 7.04
CA LEU A 78 -7.56 -6.70 7.72
C LEU A 78 -9.09 -6.62 7.60
N PRO A 79 -9.79 -7.75 7.45
CA PRO A 79 -11.23 -7.76 7.22
C PRO A 79 -12.05 -7.31 8.43
N SER A 80 -11.52 -7.43 9.65
CA SER A 80 -12.22 -7.07 10.89
C SER A 80 -11.28 -6.52 11.99
N ARG A 81 -11.87 -5.98 13.06
CA ARG A 81 -11.12 -5.56 14.26
C ARG A 81 -10.52 -6.75 14.98
N GLU A 82 -11.22 -7.88 14.98
CA GLU A 82 -10.76 -9.14 15.54
C GLU A 82 -9.52 -9.66 14.80
N ASP A 83 -9.49 -9.58 13.47
CA ASP A 83 -8.33 -9.98 12.69
C ASP A 83 -7.14 -9.04 12.91
N LEU A 84 -7.38 -7.72 13.09
CA LEU A 84 -6.35 -6.77 13.49
C LEU A 84 -5.82 -7.10 14.89
N ALA A 85 -6.68 -7.49 15.80
CA ALA A 85 -6.30 -7.87 17.17
C ALA A 85 -5.47 -9.17 17.19
N ASP A 86 -5.84 -10.16 16.38
CA ASP A 86 -5.11 -11.43 16.27
C ASP A 86 -3.68 -11.21 15.74
N VAL A 87 -3.52 -10.42 14.67
CA VAL A 87 -2.18 -10.12 14.11
C VAL A 87 -1.37 -9.24 15.06
N PHE A 88 -1.99 -8.28 15.75
CA PHE A 88 -1.32 -7.46 16.75
C PHE A 88 -0.75 -8.32 17.88
N LYS A 89 -1.57 -9.21 18.44
CA LYS A 89 -1.15 -10.11 19.50
C LYS A 89 -0.02 -11.03 19.06
N HIS A 90 -0.12 -11.61 17.86
CA HIS A 90 0.91 -12.47 17.31
C HIS A 90 2.26 -11.75 17.19
N ILE A 91 2.29 -10.56 16.57
CA ILE A 91 3.52 -9.78 16.38
C ILE A 91 4.11 -9.34 17.74
N ALA A 92 3.27 -8.90 18.68
CA ALA A 92 3.69 -8.48 20.01
C ALA A 92 4.26 -9.65 20.84
N GLU A 93 3.68 -10.86 20.74
CA GLU A 93 4.21 -12.05 21.43
C GLU A 93 5.55 -12.55 20.84
N LEU A 94 5.89 -12.15 19.61
CA LEU A 94 7.19 -12.38 19.00
C LEU A 94 8.23 -11.30 19.36
N ASP A 95 7.89 -10.34 20.23
CA ASP A 95 8.71 -9.18 20.58
C ASP A 95 9.19 -8.37 19.37
N TYR A 96 8.42 -8.39 18.24
CA TYR A 96 8.76 -7.58 17.08
C TYR A 96 8.29 -6.13 17.27
N PRO A 97 9.15 -5.12 17.03
CA PRO A 97 8.84 -3.74 17.37
C PRO A 97 7.79 -3.12 16.44
N PHE A 98 6.81 -2.44 17.02
CA PHE A 98 5.97 -1.48 16.32
C PHE A 98 6.61 -0.09 16.36
N VAL A 99 6.51 0.65 15.26
CA VAL A 99 6.97 2.05 15.18
C VAL A 99 5.88 3.04 15.55
N GLY A 100 4.64 2.61 15.63
CA GLY A 100 3.50 3.43 16.03
C GLY A 100 2.17 2.70 15.99
N ALA A 101 1.15 3.39 16.50
CA ALA A 101 -0.25 2.99 16.37
C ALA A 101 -1.12 4.25 16.39
N ALA A 102 -2.22 4.28 15.64
CA ALA A 102 -3.10 5.43 15.57
C ALA A 102 -4.55 5.04 15.29
N ASP A 103 -5.47 5.84 15.82
CA ASP A 103 -6.85 5.92 15.38
C ASP A 103 -6.97 7.09 14.40
N HIS A 104 -7.37 6.79 13.15
CA HIS A 104 -7.51 7.80 12.09
C HIS A 104 -8.94 8.30 11.91
N GLY A 105 -9.86 7.94 12.83
CA GLY A 105 -11.27 8.27 12.72
C GLY A 105 -12.01 7.32 11.78
N TYR A 106 -11.49 7.05 10.62
CA TYR A 106 -12.03 6.08 9.67
C TYR A 106 -11.38 4.68 9.76
N SER A 107 -10.24 4.55 10.43
CA SER A 107 -9.53 3.27 10.60
C SER A 107 -8.77 3.21 11.92
N GLU A 108 -8.43 2.00 12.36
CA GLU A 108 -7.46 1.72 13.42
C GLU A 108 -6.23 1.07 12.80
N ALA A 109 -5.03 1.58 13.11
CA ALA A 109 -3.80 1.23 12.42
C ALA A 109 -2.63 0.94 13.38
N LEU A 110 -1.80 -0.03 12.98
CA LEU A 110 -0.53 -0.40 13.61
C LEU A 110 0.58 -0.25 12.57
N TYR A 111 1.69 0.33 12.96
CA TYR A 111 2.82 0.61 12.07
C TYR A 111 4.05 -0.18 12.48
N LEU A 112 4.70 -0.79 11.50
CA LEU A 112 5.98 -1.48 11.66
C LEU A 112 6.84 -1.30 10.40
N GLU A 113 8.07 -1.76 10.46
CA GLU A 113 8.97 -1.82 9.31
C GLU A 113 9.40 -3.26 9.10
N ASP A 114 9.62 -3.65 7.84
CA ASP A 114 10.29 -4.91 7.57
C ASP A 114 11.79 -4.86 7.93
N LEU A 115 12.51 -5.96 7.74
CA LEU A 115 13.92 -6.06 8.16
C LEU A 115 14.89 -5.20 7.34
N GLU A 116 14.42 -4.58 6.25
CA GLU A 116 15.19 -3.63 5.42
C GLU A 116 14.67 -2.19 5.53
N GLY A 117 13.61 -1.95 6.34
CA GLY A 117 13.08 -0.63 6.63
C GLY A 117 11.95 -0.18 5.69
N ASN A 118 11.32 -1.10 4.95
CA ASN A 118 10.07 -0.79 4.26
C ASN A 118 8.95 -0.62 5.27
N GLY A 119 8.24 0.50 5.21
CA GLY A 119 7.11 0.78 6.09
C GLY A 119 5.90 -0.09 5.77
N ILE A 120 5.24 -0.56 6.81
CA ILE A 120 4.03 -1.39 6.74
C ILE A 120 3.00 -0.80 7.70
N GLU A 121 1.78 -0.65 7.22
CA GLU A 121 0.60 -0.37 8.03
C GLU A 121 -0.30 -1.59 8.04
N LEU A 122 -0.66 -2.09 9.22
CA LEU A 122 -1.71 -3.09 9.42
C LEU A 122 -2.93 -2.37 9.95
N TYR A 123 -4.03 -2.40 9.24
CA TYR A 123 -5.19 -1.64 9.65
C TYR A 123 -6.51 -2.35 9.35
N ARG A 124 -7.56 -1.87 10.01
CA ARG A 124 -8.94 -2.19 9.67
C ARG A 124 -9.75 -0.91 9.46
N ASP A 125 -10.67 -0.91 8.54
CA ASP A 125 -11.63 0.18 8.38
C ASP A 125 -12.68 0.13 9.50
N LYS A 126 -13.01 1.29 10.06
CA LYS A 126 -14.22 1.44 10.88
C LYS A 126 -15.47 1.43 10.01
N PRO A 127 -16.65 1.15 10.59
CA PRO A 127 -17.92 1.33 9.86
C PRO A 127 -18.02 2.72 9.22
N VAL A 128 -18.46 2.80 7.99
CA VAL A 128 -18.57 4.08 7.23
C VAL A 128 -19.41 5.13 7.97
N ALA A 129 -20.35 4.70 8.80
CA ALA A 129 -21.17 5.59 9.64
C ALA A 129 -20.36 6.38 10.69
N GLU A 130 -19.13 5.94 10.99
CA GLU A 130 -18.21 6.61 11.93
C GLU A 130 -17.26 7.58 11.22
N TRP A 131 -17.20 7.56 9.88
CA TRP A 131 -16.30 8.39 9.11
C TRP A 131 -16.76 9.85 9.06
N ASP A 132 -15.84 10.79 9.16
CA ASP A 132 -16.10 12.22 8.97
C ASP A 132 -16.18 12.56 7.46
N ILE A 133 -17.32 12.23 6.86
CA ILE A 133 -17.60 12.48 5.44
C ILE A 133 -18.23 13.86 5.29
N ARG A 134 -17.58 14.74 4.55
CA ARG A 134 -18.04 16.11 4.27
C ARG A 134 -19.00 16.14 3.09
N GLU A 135 -19.82 17.20 3.01
CA GLU A 135 -20.80 17.41 1.92
C GLU A 135 -20.15 17.46 0.53
N ASP A 136 -18.88 17.89 0.44
CA ASP A 136 -18.10 17.96 -0.79
C ASP A 136 -17.40 16.64 -1.15
N GLY A 137 -17.63 15.56 -0.39
CA GLY A 137 -17.10 14.23 -0.62
C GLY A 137 -15.70 13.98 -0.02
N ARG A 138 -15.12 14.98 0.68
CA ARG A 138 -13.91 14.77 1.47
C ARG A 138 -14.17 13.86 2.66
N ILE A 139 -13.16 13.13 3.08
CA ILE A 139 -13.19 12.22 4.22
C ILE A 139 -12.01 12.61 5.12
N VAL A 140 -12.34 13.32 6.21
CA VAL A 140 -11.31 13.92 7.07
C VAL A 140 -10.79 12.88 8.05
N GLY A 141 -9.48 12.65 8.01
CA GLY A 141 -8.76 11.83 8.98
C GLY A 141 -8.27 12.63 10.17
N VAL A 142 -8.06 11.94 11.27
CA VAL A 142 -7.37 12.42 12.47
C VAL A 142 -6.16 11.55 12.76
N THR A 143 -5.37 11.88 13.75
CA THR A 143 -4.32 11.02 14.30
C THR A 143 -4.45 11.09 15.81
N GLU A 144 -5.18 10.16 16.36
CA GLU A 144 -5.45 10.06 17.79
C GLU A 144 -4.79 8.81 18.38
N GLU A 145 -4.72 8.74 19.70
CA GLU A 145 -4.19 7.59 20.41
C GLU A 145 -5.09 6.37 20.18
N LEU A 146 -4.50 5.27 19.70
CA LEU A 146 -5.20 4.01 19.54
C LEU A 146 -5.42 3.34 20.91
N SER A 147 -6.60 2.77 21.14
CA SER A 147 -6.88 1.90 22.30
C SER A 147 -6.15 0.55 22.16
N ALA A 148 -4.80 0.62 22.05
CA ALA A 148 -3.96 -0.53 21.72
C ALA A 148 -4.10 -1.69 22.73
N GLN A 149 -4.21 -1.38 24.03
CA GLN A 149 -4.41 -2.39 25.08
C GLN A 149 -5.71 -3.18 24.85
N GLU A 150 -6.82 -2.50 24.54
CA GLU A 150 -8.11 -3.14 24.27
C GLU A 150 -8.02 -4.07 23.06
N ILE A 151 -7.37 -3.62 21.97
CA ILE A 151 -7.19 -4.43 20.75
C ILE A 151 -6.31 -5.65 21.08
N TYR A 152 -5.19 -5.48 21.80
CA TYR A 152 -4.33 -6.59 22.21
C TYR A 152 -5.07 -7.65 23.06
N GLU A 153 -5.90 -7.21 24.01
CA GLU A 153 -6.68 -8.10 24.87
C GLU A 153 -7.76 -8.88 24.10
N MET A 154 -8.31 -8.29 23.06
CA MET A 154 -9.27 -8.93 22.16
C MET A 154 -8.62 -10.04 21.31
N GLY A 155 -7.34 -9.90 20.98
CA GLY A 155 -6.62 -10.82 20.09
C GLY A 155 -6.53 -12.23 20.67
N ARG A 156 -6.66 -13.22 19.80
CA ARG A 156 -6.52 -14.64 20.12
C ARG A 156 -5.10 -15.11 19.80
N LYS A 157 -4.57 -15.99 20.61
CA LYS A 157 -3.35 -16.72 20.27
C LYS A 157 -3.71 -17.89 19.35
N VAL A 158 -3.21 -17.87 18.11
CA VAL A 158 -3.43 -18.90 17.10
C VAL A 158 -2.09 -19.48 16.67
N GLU A 159 -1.94 -20.79 16.68
CA GLU A 159 -0.70 -21.48 16.30
C GLU A 159 -1.00 -22.64 15.32
N PRO A 160 -0.40 -22.68 14.11
CA PRO A 160 0.42 -21.63 13.53
C PRO A 160 -0.42 -20.40 13.18
N PHE A 161 0.19 -19.20 13.30
CA PHE A 161 -0.49 -17.97 12.87
C PHE A 161 -0.50 -17.88 11.35
N VAL A 162 -1.67 -17.59 10.79
CA VAL A 162 -1.88 -17.29 9.38
C VAL A 162 -2.81 -16.08 9.33
N ILE A 163 -2.45 -15.07 8.55
CA ILE A 163 -3.26 -13.88 8.36
C ILE A 163 -4.62 -14.23 7.71
N ALA A 164 -5.67 -13.49 8.04
CA ALA A 164 -7.01 -13.76 7.52
C ALA A 164 -7.05 -13.77 5.98
N GLU A 165 -7.75 -14.74 5.37
CA GLU A 165 -7.80 -14.97 3.92
C GLU A 165 -8.33 -13.77 3.11
N GLU A 166 -9.28 -13.01 3.69
CA GLU A 166 -9.88 -11.83 3.06
C GLU A 166 -8.99 -10.58 3.15
N THR A 167 -7.83 -10.67 3.83
CA THR A 167 -6.83 -9.59 3.89
C THR A 167 -6.42 -9.17 2.47
N ARG A 168 -6.24 -7.86 2.27
CA ARG A 168 -5.92 -7.29 0.96
C ARG A 168 -5.01 -6.07 1.08
N MET A 169 -4.44 -5.64 -0.04
CA MET A 169 -3.82 -4.33 -0.13
C MET A 169 -4.92 -3.26 -0.03
N GLY A 170 -4.80 -2.34 0.90
CA GLY A 170 -5.76 -1.27 1.10
C GLY A 170 -5.33 0.02 0.43
N HIS A 171 -4.12 0.49 0.73
CA HIS A 171 -3.56 1.69 0.12
C HIS A 171 -2.03 1.65 0.05
N ILE A 172 -1.47 2.56 -0.74
CA ILE A 172 -0.03 2.83 -0.79
C ILE A 172 0.20 4.29 -0.40
N HIS A 173 1.11 4.53 0.52
CA HIS A 173 1.57 5.84 0.89
C HIS A 173 2.99 6.07 0.36
N LEU A 174 3.16 7.11 -0.46
CA LEU A 174 4.41 7.42 -1.14
C LEU A 174 5.12 8.59 -0.49
N SER A 175 6.43 8.49 -0.37
CA SER A 175 7.33 9.61 -0.09
C SER A 175 7.75 10.24 -1.41
N VAL A 176 7.41 11.51 -1.61
CA VAL A 176 7.59 12.26 -2.86
C VAL A 176 8.32 13.58 -2.60
N LYS A 177 8.82 14.20 -3.66
CA LYS A 177 9.51 15.50 -3.56
C LYS A 177 8.56 16.67 -3.31
N ASP A 178 7.39 16.63 -3.95
CA ASP A 178 6.35 17.65 -3.86
C ASP A 178 4.99 16.97 -3.84
N SER A 179 4.35 16.99 -2.67
CA SER A 179 3.08 16.26 -2.45
C SER A 179 1.92 16.84 -3.25
N GLN A 180 1.92 18.15 -3.50
CA GLN A 180 0.85 18.78 -4.26
C GLN A 180 0.95 18.47 -5.75
N LEU A 181 2.18 18.48 -6.30
CA LEU A 181 2.42 18.10 -7.70
C LEU A 181 2.15 16.60 -7.93
N ALA A 182 2.62 15.73 -7.02
CA ALA A 182 2.37 14.30 -7.11
C ALA A 182 0.88 13.98 -6.97
N SER A 183 0.18 14.60 -6.01
CA SER A 183 -1.27 14.44 -5.85
C SER A 183 -2.02 14.85 -7.13
N ALA A 184 -1.73 16.02 -7.71
CA ALA A 184 -2.35 16.47 -8.95
C ALA A 184 -2.08 15.53 -10.14
N PHE A 185 -0.88 14.95 -10.21
CA PHE A 185 -0.53 13.94 -11.22
C PHE A 185 -1.40 12.68 -11.08
N TYR A 186 -1.46 12.08 -9.90
CA TYR A 186 -2.22 10.85 -9.68
C TYR A 186 -3.74 11.07 -9.76
N GLN A 187 -4.24 12.22 -9.29
CA GLN A 187 -5.65 12.58 -9.47
C GLN A 187 -6.06 12.60 -10.94
N GLU A 188 -5.25 13.22 -11.80
CA GLU A 188 -5.55 13.27 -13.23
C GLU A 188 -5.34 11.92 -13.92
N VAL A 189 -4.20 11.25 -13.68
CA VAL A 189 -3.86 10.00 -14.38
C VAL A 189 -4.78 8.86 -14.00
N LEU A 190 -5.03 8.66 -12.71
CA LEU A 190 -5.85 7.56 -12.18
C LEU A 190 -7.31 7.94 -11.90
N GLU A 191 -7.70 9.19 -12.22
CA GLU A 191 -9.07 9.72 -11.96
C GLU A 191 -9.46 9.61 -10.48
N LEU A 192 -8.54 10.05 -9.59
CA LEU A 192 -8.75 10.05 -8.15
C LEU A 192 -9.28 11.41 -7.68
N ALA A 193 -10.13 11.39 -6.66
CA ALA A 193 -10.59 12.60 -5.98
C ALA A 193 -9.74 12.92 -4.74
N ASP A 194 -9.53 14.20 -4.47
CA ASP A 194 -8.99 14.65 -3.19
C ASP A 194 -9.95 14.29 -2.05
N LYS A 195 -9.45 13.57 -1.06
CA LYS A 195 -10.19 13.22 0.15
C LYS A 195 -9.75 14.06 1.33
N PHE A 196 -8.47 14.32 1.44
CA PHE A 196 -7.91 15.17 2.48
C PHE A 196 -6.53 15.66 2.06
N THR A 197 -6.28 16.95 2.14
CA THR A 197 -4.99 17.55 1.78
C THR A 197 -4.54 18.55 2.82
N ILE A 198 -3.26 18.45 3.21
CA ILE A 198 -2.53 19.40 4.04
C ILE A 198 -1.29 19.90 3.25
N PRO A 199 -0.58 20.95 3.70
CA PRO A 199 0.54 21.50 2.93
C PRO A 199 1.64 20.52 2.55
N SER A 200 1.86 19.45 3.32
CA SER A 200 2.94 18.47 3.13
C SER A 200 2.49 17.06 2.78
N ALA A 201 1.18 16.84 2.58
CA ALA A 201 0.64 15.53 2.23
C ALA A 201 -0.76 15.62 1.62
N SER A 202 -1.16 14.61 0.86
CA SER A 202 -2.48 14.49 0.25
C SER A 202 -2.93 13.03 0.23
N TRP A 203 -4.19 12.79 0.53
CA TRP A 203 -4.89 11.49 0.51
C TRP A 203 -5.94 11.53 -0.58
N ILE A 204 -5.84 10.64 -1.55
CA ILE A 204 -6.65 10.63 -2.77
C ILE A 204 -7.26 9.26 -3.03
N ALA A 205 -8.49 9.21 -3.53
CA ALA A 205 -9.21 7.96 -3.75
C ALA A 205 -10.10 7.96 -4.98
N SER A 206 -10.36 6.76 -5.49
CA SER A 206 -11.48 6.46 -6.38
C SER A 206 -12.73 6.17 -5.56
N GLY A 207 -13.88 6.68 -5.98
CA GLY A 207 -15.16 6.42 -5.32
C GLY A 207 -15.25 7.04 -3.92
N ASP A 208 -15.93 6.32 -3.04
CA ASP A 208 -16.30 6.79 -1.68
C ASP A 208 -15.33 6.26 -0.59
N TYR A 209 -14.12 5.85 -0.95
CA TYR A 209 -13.08 5.39 -0.01
C TYR A 209 -12.25 6.54 0.55
N HIS A 210 -11.69 6.37 1.75
CA HIS A 210 -10.89 7.41 2.40
C HIS A 210 -9.57 7.71 1.65
N HIS A 211 -8.84 6.70 1.15
CA HIS A 211 -7.75 6.87 0.20
C HIS A 211 -7.22 5.53 -0.34
N HIS A 212 -6.87 5.53 -1.62
CA HIS A 212 -6.12 4.43 -2.25
C HIS A 212 -4.63 4.78 -2.37
N LEU A 213 -4.34 6.07 -2.58
CA LEU A 213 -2.99 6.60 -2.55
C LEU A 213 -2.91 7.75 -1.54
N ALA A 214 -1.78 7.82 -0.85
CA ALA A 214 -1.37 9.00 -0.14
C ALA A 214 0.05 9.38 -0.57
N VAL A 215 0.35 10.68 -0.58
CA VAL A 215 1.66 11.23 -0.93
C VAL A 215 2.11 12.22 0.12
N ASN A 216 3.38 12.17 0.53
CA ASN A 216 3.93 13.09 1.52
C ASN A 216 5.37 13.54 1.21
N GLU A 217 5.79 14.67 1.82
CA GLU A 217 7.14 15.23 1.74
C GLU A 217 7.98 14.99 3.01
N TRP A 218 7.55 14.08 3.88
CA TRP A 218 8.16 13.92 5.22
C TRP A 218 9.57 13.31 5.19
N GLY A 219 9.92 12.61 4.10
CA GLY A 219 11.29 12.15 3.85
C GLY A 219 12.27 13.26 3.46
N GLY A 220 11.76 14.46 3.17
CA GLY A 220 12.55 15.62 2.74
C GLY A 220 12.69 15.75 1.22
N LYS A 221 13.12 16.96 0.79
CA LYS A 221 13.15 17.33 -0.65
C LYS A 221 14.44 16.96 -1.38
N ASN A 222 15.38 16.29 -0.73
CA ASN A 222 16.72 16.01 -1.25
C ASN A 222 17.02 14.50 -1.38
N LEU A 223 15.99 13.68 -1.43
CA LEU A 223 16.16 12.26 -1.72
C LEU A 223 16.52 12.06 -3.21
N ALA A 224 17.14 10.94 -3.52
CA ALA A 224 17.41 10.57 -4.91
C ALA A 224 16.10 10.29 -5.65
N LYS A 225 16.06 10.60 -6.95
CA LYS A 225 15.02 10.08 -7.83
C LYS A 225 15.11 8.55 -7.81
N ARG A 226 13.97 7.88 -7.83
CA ARG A 226 13.93 6.43 -7.82
C ARG A 226 14.43 5.85 -9.14
N GLU A 227 15.22 4.78 -9.07
CA GLU A 227 15.66 3.96 -10.19
C GLU A 227 15.13 2.52 -10.01
N GLU A 228 15.03 1.77 -11.10
CA GLU A 228 14.27 0.51 -11.16
C GLU A 228 14.74 -0.57 -10.17
N ASP A 229 16.05 -0.70 -9.96
CA ASP A 229 16.67 -1.75 -9.13
C ASP A 229 17.02 -1.32 -7.71
N MET A 230 16.74 -0.06 -7.33
CA MET A 230 16.97 0.42 -5.97
C MET A 230 16.17 -0.38 -4.93
N PRO A 231 16.73 -0.69 -3.74
CA PRO A 231 16.00 -1.33 -2.66
C PRO A 231 14.75 -0.56 -2.24
N GLY A 232 13.71 -1.26 -1.80
CA GLY A 232 12.40 -0.70 -1.48
C GLY A 232 11.42 -0.88 -2.62
N LEU A 233 10.48 0.06 -2.81
CA LEU A 233 9.41 -0.07 -3.80
C LEU A 233 9.95 -0.19 -5.23
N ALA A 234 9.85 -1.34 -5.86
CA ALA A 234 10.09 -1.46 -7.30
C ALA A 234 8.93 -0.82 -8.08
N TYR A 235 7.72 -1.23 -7.75
CA TYR A 235 6.46 -0.66 -8.24
C TYR A 235 5.30 -1.14 -7.38
N TYR A 236 4.14 -0.53 -7.56
CA TYR A 236 2.88 -1.05 -7.02
C TYR A 236 1.88 -1.30 -8.15
N ILE A 237 0.90 -2.18 -7.90
CA ILE A 237 -0.06 -2.60 -8.90
C ILE A 237 -1.44 -2.05 -8.58
N VAL A 238 -2.00 -1.35 -9.56
CA VAL A 238 -3.39 -0.89 -9.60
C VAL A 238 -4.17 -1.80 -10.53
N GLU A 239 -5.32 -2.28 -10.10
CA GLU A 239 -6.26 -3.02 -10.92
C GLU A 239 -7.43 -2.13 -11.35
N VAL A 240 -7.85 -2.30 -12.60
CA VAL A 240 -9.03 -1.68 -13.20
C VAL A 240 -9.98 -2.74 -13.73
N GLU A 241 -11.27 -2.40 -13.90
CA GLU A 241 -12.28 -3.38 -14.30
C GLU A 241 -12.21 -3.73 -15.78
N ASP A 242 -11.96 -2.76 -16.64
CA ASP A 242 -11.99 -2.99 -18.09
C ASP A 242 -10.79 -2.40 -18.86
N LYS A 243 -10.73 -2.75 -20.14
CA LYS A 243 -9.67 -2.31 -21.03
C LYS A 243 -9.80 -0.82 -21.43
N GLY A 244 -11.00 -0.28 -21.38
CA GLY A 244 -11.24 1.14 -21.66
C GLY A 244 -10.56 2.01 -20.61
N ASP A 245 -10.61 1.61 -19.34
CA ASP A 245 -9.92 2.30 -18.25
C ASP A 245 -8.40 2.30 -18.46
N LEU A 246 -7.80 1.16 -18.88
CA LEU A 246 -6.37 1.11 -19.21
C LEU A 246 -5.98 2.10 -20.32
N ILE A 247 -6.77 2.17 -21.37
CA ILE A 247 -6.51 3.10 -22.49
C ILE A 247 -6.61 4.54 -22.01
N ALA A 248 -7.66 4.86 -21.26
CA ALA A 248 -7.86 6.21 -20.71
C ALA A 248 -6.73 6.64 -19.76
N ILE A 249 -6.25 5.72 -18.91
CA ILE A 249 -5.09 5.96 -18.03
C ILE A 249 -3.83 6.22 -18.88
N ALA A 250 -3.58 5.40 -19.90
CA ALA A 250 -2.44 5.60 -20.79
C ALA A 250 -2.46 6.99 -21.48
N GLU A 251 -3.61 7.41 -21.96
CA GLU A 251 -3.79 8.72 -22.61
C GLU A 251 -3.53 9.87 -21.63
N ARG A 252 -4.10 9.79 -20.40
CA ARG A 252 -3.90 10.81 -19.37
C ARG A 252 -2.43 10.88 -18.90
N ALA A 253 -1.79 9.72 -18.70
CA ALA A 253 -0.36 9.67 -18.33
C ALA A 253 0.53 10.30 -19.41
N ASN A 254 0.32 9.96 -20.69
CA ASN A 254 1.04 10.59 -21.82
C ASN A 254 0.80 12.11 -21.87
N ASN A 255 -0.43 12.58 -21.65
CA ASN A 255 -0.76 14.01 -21.64
C ASN A 255 -0.07 14.75 -20.49
N ARG A 256 0.25 14.06 -19.39
CA ARG A 256 1.05 14.58 -18.27
C ARG A 256 2.56 14.43 -18.48
N GLY A 257 2.99 13.93 -19.65
CA GLY A 257 4.40 13.76 -20.02
C GLY A 257 5.06 12.52 -19.41
N ALA A 258 4.29 11.61 -18.81
CA ALA A 258 4.83 10.34 -18.34
C ALA A 258 5.03 9.37 -19.50
N GLU A 259 6.15 8.63 -19.49
CA GLU A 259 6.38 7.56 -20.47
C GLU A 259 5.52 6.35 -20.12
N VAL A 260 4.63 5.96 -21.03
CA VAL A 260 3.78 4.78 -20.89
C VAL A 260 4.36 3.61 -21.63
N LYS A 261 4.58 2.50 -20.94
CA LYS A 261 5.03 1.23 -21.55
C LYS A 261 3.94 0.17 -21.42
N TRP A 262 3.45 -0.35 -22.55
CA TRP A 262 2.53 -1.46 -22.57
C TRP A 262 3.30 -2.78 -22.34
N LEU A 263 2.93 -3.51 -21.29
CA LEU A 263 3.50 -4.83 -20.97
C LEU A 263 2.75 -5.95 -21.70
N SER A 264 1.46 -5.73 -21.95
CA SER A 264 0.57 -6.62 -22.68
C SER A 264 -0.68 -5.86 -23.15
N SER A 265 -1.64 -6.55 -23.78
CA SER A 265 -2.96 -5.95 -24.09
C SER A 265 -3.79 -5.62 -22.83
N ASN A 266 -3.40 -6.11 -21.65
CA ASN A 266 -4.13 -5.99 -20.40
C ASN A 266 -3.31 -5.37 -19.26
N ALA A 267 -2.12 -4.87 -19.54
CA ALA A 267 -1.27 -4.24 -18.53
C ALA A 267 -0.34 -3.19 -19.13
N LEU A 268 -0.14 -2.12 -18.40
CA LEU A 268 0.79 -1.04 -18.73
C LEU A 268 1.55 -0.59 -17.48
N THR A 269 2.58 0.21 -17.67
CA THR A 269 3.29 0.90 -16.59
C THR A 269 3.57 2.33 -17.00
N PHE A 270 3.62 3.22 -16.02
CA PHE A 270 4.08 4.60 -16.18
C PHE A 270 4.87 5.03 -14.95
N GLU A 271 5.70 6.02 -15.11
CA GLU A 271 6.57 6.58 -14.06
C GLU A 271 6.14 8.01 -13.76
N ASP A 272 6.13 8.38 -12.48
CA ASP A 272 5.92 9.77 -12.07
C ASP A 272 7.23 10.59 -12.13
N ASN A 273 7.16 11.87 -11.72
CA ASN A 273 8.31 12.77 -11.76
C ASN A 273 9.45 12.38 -10.80
N ASP A 274 9.13 11.61 -9.77
CA ASP A 274 10.09 11.16 -8.74
C ASP A 274 10.67 9.77 -9.05
N GLY A 275 10.29 9.18 -10.20
CA GLY A 275 10.73 7.86 -10.64
C GLY A 275 9.94 6.71 -10.05
N ILE A 276 8.79 6.99 -9.44
CA ILE A 276 7.96 5.96 -8.85
C ILE A 276 7.12 5.30 -9.94
N LEU A 277 7.31 3.99 -10.09
CA LEU A 277 6.67 3.20 -11.11
C LEU A 277 5.30 2.69 -10.65
N THR A 278 4.27 2.98 -11.42
CA THR A 278 2.92 2.43 -11.27
C THR A 278 2.67 1.42 -12.39
N ARG A 279 2.29 0.21 -12.02
CA ARG A 279 1.77 -0.78 -12.98
C ARG A 279 0.26 -0.82 -12.87
N VAL A 280 -0.42 -0.72 -14.02
CA VAL A 280 -1.87 -0.87 -14.08
C VAL A 280 -2.20 -2.11 -14.87
N ARG A 281 -3.09 -2.96 -14.34
CA ARG A 281 -3.56 -4.15 -15.05
C ARG A 281 -5.07 -4.27 -14.98
N LYS A 282 -5.66 -4.91 -16.01
CA LYS A 282 -7.05 -5.32 -15.94
C LYS A 282 -7.19 -6.44 -14.91
N ASN A 283 -8.21 -6.35 -14.04
CA ASN A 283 -8.56 -7.44 -13.12
C ASN A 283 -8.90 -8.70 -13.92
N ILE A 284 -8.23 -9.83 -13.60
CA ILE A 284 -8.36 -11.09 -14.32
C ILE A 284 -9.51 -11.94 -13.74
N ASN A 285 -10.04 -11.56 -12.58
CA ASN A 285 -11.03 -12.34 -11.83
C ASN A 285 -12.48 -11.87 -12.06
N ASN A 286 -12.72 -10.99 -13.04
CA ASN A 286 -14.05 -10.58 -13.50
C ASN A 286 -14.27 -10.96 -14.96
#